data_8abdee12fbc9b27f066e7b1632292c52
#
_entry.id   8abdee12fbc9b27f066e7b1632292c52
#
_cell.length_a   1.000
_cell.length_b   1.000
_cell.length_c   1.000
_cell.angle_alpha   90.00
_cell.angle_beta   90.00
_cell.angle_gamma   90.00
#
_symmetry.space_group_name_H-M   'P 1'
#
loop_
_entity.id
_entity.type
_entity.pdbx_description
1 polymer ?
#
loop_
_entity_poly.entity_id
_entity_poly.type
_entity_poly.pdbx_seq_one_letter_code
_entity_poly.pdbx_strand_id
1 'polypeptide(L)'
;MERVFSGVQSSGSPHVGNYFGAFRQWVADQQSADSVFCVVDLHALTVEQDPAQLRSRTLETAAWLFASGLDPGVCTVFAQSHVPEHTGLSWLLECTATVGELRRMTQFKEKSKGSESVSAGLFTYPVLMAADILLYDTDKVPVGDDQRQHLELTRDLAVRFNGRYGDTFVVPEAVVPKVAARVMDLQHPERKMSKSVTSPLGTIDLIDEPETIRQKIRKAVTDTDGEVRYDPEHKPGLSNLIELFAAASGRSIEDVTASYDRYGPLKADLAETLVEVLAPVQERYAKITADPEAVPRLLEMGARKAGAVASGTLRRARQAIGLLAP
;
A
#
# COMPACT_ATOMS: atom_id res chain seq x y z
N MET A 1 3.62 -22.08 7.45
CA MET A 1 2.79 -21.24 6.55
C MET A 1 3.73 -20.16 6.03
N GLU A 2 3.69 -19.84 4.74
CA GLU A 2 4.55 -18.78 4.18
C GLU A 2 4.17 -17.43 4.80
N ARG A 3 5.16 -16.61 5.10
CA ARG A 3 4.92 -15.28 5.66
C ARG A 3 4.97 -14.22 4.56
N VAL A 4 3.94 -13.36 4.56
CA VAL A 4 3.78 -12.27 3.60
C VAL A 4 3.80 -10.93 4.33
N PHE A 5 4.61 -9.99 3.86
CA PHE A 5 4.65 -8.62 4.38
C PHE A 5 4.16 -7.62 3.36
N SER A 6 3.32 -6.69 3.80
CA SER A 6 2.86 -5.56 2.97
C SER A 6 2.77 -4.29 3.81
N GLY A 7 3.26 -3.19 3.23
CA GLY A 7 3.21 -1.86 3.84
C GLY A 7 2.24 -0.93 3.12
N VAL A 8 1.53 -0.10 3.86
CA VAL A 8 0.69 0.97 3.33
C VAL A 8 1.07 2.31 3.94
N GLN A 9 1.31 3.30 3.08
CA GLN A 9 1.63 4.66 3.54
C GLN A 9 0.40 5.38 4.08
N SER A 10 0.56 6.09 5.21
CA SER A 10 -0.44 6.95 5.83
C SER A 10 -0.55 8.34 5.18
N SER A 11 -0.36 8.42 3.86
CA SER A 11 -0.40 9.67 3.10
C SER A 11 -1.78 9.92 2.48
N GLY A 12 -2.58 10.84 3.05
CA GLY A 12 -3.94 11.19 2.58
C GLY A 12 -4.98 10.07 2.77
N SER A 13 -6.24 10.38 2.49
CA SER A 13 -7.35 9.41 2.62
C SER A 13 -7.25 8.28 1.59
N PRO A 14 -7.51 7.02 1.97
CA PRO A 14 -7.58 5.93 1.02
C PRO A 14 -8.69 6.09 -0.01
N HIS A 15 -8.41 5.67 -1.24
CA HIS A 15 -9.32 5.76 -2.38
C HIS A 15 -9.57 4.38 -3.01
N VAL A 16 -10.51 4.28 -3.94
CA VAL A 16 -10.87 3.01 -4.61
C VAL A 16 -9.67 2.30 -5.26
N GLY A 17 -8.65 3.04 -5.71
CA GLY A 17 -7.41 2.47 -6.20
C GLY A 17 -6.61 1.73 -5.12
N ASN A 18 -6.64 2.17 -3.86
CA ASN A 18 -6.06 1.42 -2.75
C ASN A 18 -6.91 0.19 -2.42
N TYR A 19 -8.22 0.34 -2.42
CA TYR A 19 -9.14 -0.74 -2.09
C TYR A 19 -9.05 -1.90 -3.09
N PHE A 20 -9.25 -1.64 -4.39
CA PHE A 20 -9.19 -2.66 -5.42
C PHE A 20 -7.76 -3.10 -5.76
N GLY A 21 -6.78 -2.20 -5.60
CA GLY A 21 -5.38 -2.48 -5.89
C GLY A 21 -4.64 -3.26 -4.81
N ALA A 22 -5.12 -3.21 -3.55
CA ALA A 22 -4.41 -3.85 -2.43
C ALA A 22 -5.36 -4.42 -1.36
N PHE A 23 -6.20 -3.61 -0.71
CA PHE A 23 -6.91 -4.02 0.51
C PHE A 23 -7.80 -5.23 0.30
N ARG A 24 -8.56 -5.25 -0.80
CA ARG A 24 -9.45 -6.38 -1.12
C ARG A 24 -8.69 -7.70 -1.31
N GLN A 25 -7.51 -7.64 -1.93
CA GLN A 25 -6.66 -8.81 -2.12
C GLN A 25 -6.07 -9.27 -0.77
N TRP A 26 -5.63 -8.33 0.08
CA TRP A 26 -5.12 -8.65 1.41
C TRP A 26 -6.16 -9.37 2.28
N VAL A 27 -7.41 -8.91 2.21
CA VAL A 27 -8.54 -9.58 2.88
C VAL A 27 -8.76 -10.99 2.34
N ALA A 28 -8.67 -11.19 1.03
CA ALA A 28 -8.82 -12.53 0.44
C ALA A 28 -7.66 -13.47 0.83
N ASP A 29 -6.44 -12.94 0.91
CA ASP A 29 -5.23 -13.74 1.14
C ASP A 29 -4.89 -13.96 2.63
N GLN A 30 -5.49 -13.18 3.56
CA GLN A 30 -5.13 -13.23 4.99
C GLN A 30 -5.26 -14.60 5.65
N GLN A 31 -6.08 -15.50 5.08
CA GLN A 31 -6.27 -16.87 5.59
C GLN A 31 -5.29 -17.88 5.01
N SER A 32 -4.66 -17.55 3.86
CA SER A 32 -3.79 -18.47 3.12
C SER A 32 -2.32 -18.36 3.48
N ALA A 33 -1.92 -17.29 4.19
CA ALA A 33 -0.56 -16.98 4.59
C ALA A 33 -0.50 -16.39 6.02
N ASP A 34 0.67 -16.43 6.64
CA ASP A 34 0.96 -15.63 7.85
C ASP A 34 1.19 -14.17 7.41
N SER A 35 0.09 -13.40 7.37
CA SER A 35 0.06 -12.08 6.76
C SER A 35 0.35 -10.97 7.78
N VAL A 36 1.32 -10.12 7.44
CA VAL A 36 1.77 -8.97 8.24
C VAL A 36 1.54 -7.71 7.44
N PHE A 37 0.66 -6.83 7.93
CA PHE A 37 0.30 -5.56 7.32
C PHE A 37 0.75 -4.39 8.19
N CYS A 38 1.56 -3.51 7.64
CA CYS A 38 2.16 -2.39 8.37
C CYS A 38 1.65 -1.05 7.82
N VAL A 39 1.11 -0.19 8.68
CA VAL A 39 0.92 1.22 8.36
C VAL A 39 2.26 1.92 8.57
N VAL A 40 2.93 2.28 7.47
CA VAL A 40 4.34 2.73 7.48
C VAL A 40 4.45 4.23 7.72
N ASP A 41 4.14 4.66 8.93
CA ASP A 41 4.15 6.06 9.37
C ASP A 41 5.55 6.67 9.49
N LEU A 42 6.60 5.87 9.75
CA LEU A 42 7.99 6.36 9.73
C LEU A 42 8.43 6.75 8.32
N HIS A 43 7.98 6.05 7.27
CA HIS A 43 8.28 6.44 5.89
C HIS A 43 7.65 7.78 5.50
N ALA A 44 6.57 8.19 6.15
CA ALA A 44 5.97 9.49 5.92
C ALA A 44 6.90 10.65 6.34
N LEU A 45 7.80 10.43 7.30
CA LEU A 45 8.75 11.42 7.81
C LEU A 45 9.86 11.79 6.81
N THR A 46 9.96 11.10 5.67
CA THR A 46 10.91 11.47 4.60
C THR A 46 10.62 12.85 4.01
N VAL A 47 9.42 13.36 4.21
CA VAL A 47 8.99 14.73 3.92
C VAL A 47 8.41 15.36 5.19
N GLU A 48 8.40 16.70 5.26
CA GLU A 48 7.84 17.42 6.39
C GLU A 48 6.36 17.08 6.59
N GLN A 49 5.97 16.80 7.83
CA GLN A 49 4.61 16.42 8.22
C GLN A 49 4.07 17.35 9.30
N ASP A 50 2.81 17.70 9.20
CA ASP A 50 2.07 18.25 10.34
C ASP A 50 1.78 17.09 11.34
N PRO A 51 2.14 17.22 12.62
CA PRO A 51 2.02 16.13 13.60
C PRO A 51 0.57 15.66 13.81
N ALA A 52 -0.40 16.58 13.79
CA ALA A 52 -1.80 16.22 13.98
C ALA A 52 -2.33 15.46 12.76
N GLN A 53 -1.96 15.89 11.56
CA GLN A 53 -2.31 15.22 10.32
C GLN A 53 -1.67 13.84 10.20
N LEU A 54 -0.38 13.68 10.56
CA LEU A 54 0.28 12.38 10.54
C LEU A 54 -0.43 11.38 11.44
N ARG A 55 -0.74 11.78 12.68
CA ARG A 55 -1.51 10.96 13.62
C ARG A 55 -2.88 10.58 13.06
N SER A 56 -3.65 11.56 12.59
CA SER A 56 -4.99 11.34 12.06
C SER A 56 -4.98 10.39 10.86
N ARG A 57 -4.07 10.60 9.90
CA ARG A 57 -3.95 9.77 8.69
C ARG A 57 -3.50 8.34 9.00
N THR A 58 -2.63 8.15 10.00
CA THR A 58 -2.21 6.82 10.43
C THR A 58 -3.40 6.04 11.00
N LEU A 59 -4.20 6.66 11.87
CA LEU A 59 -5.40 6.05 12.43
C LEU A 59 -6.47 5.81 11.35
N GLU A 60 -6.70 6.77 10.48
CA GLU A 60 -7.65 6.65 9.35
C GLU A 60 -7.26 5.49 8.43
N THR A 61 -5.99 5.39 8.04
CA THR A 61 -5.51 4.30 7.19
C THR A 61 -5.72 2.94 7.86
N ALA A 62 -5.40 2.81 9.15
CA ALA A 62 -5.63 1.59 9.90
C ALA A 62 -7.13 1.26 10.02
N ALA A 63 -7.98 2.26 10.27
CA ALA A 63 -9.42 2.08 10.33
C ALA A 63 -9.99 1.52 9.01
N TRP A 64 -9.53 2.03 7.87
CA TRP A 64 -9.92 1.51 6.55
C TRP A 64 -9.42 0.10 6.28
N LEU A 65 -8.24 -0.29 6.77
CA LEU A 65 -7.75 -1.66 6.67
C LEU A 65 -8.70 -2.63 7.42
N PHE A 66 -9.06 -2.33 8.66
CA PHE A 66 -10.01 -3.13 9.44
C PHE A 66 -11.43 -3.10 8.84
N ALA A 67 -11.88 -1.94 8.39
CA ALA A 67 -13.18 -1.78 7.73
C ALA A 67 -13.26 -2.57 6.42
N SER A 68 -12.16 -2.70 5.70
CA SER A 68 -12.08 -3.53 4.49
C SER A 68 -12.24 -5.02 4.79
N GLY A 69 -11.99 -5.46 6.03
CA GLY A 69 -12.21 -6.83 6.48
C GLY A 69 -10.95 -7.57 6.94
N LEU A 70 -9.83 -6.87 7.18
CA LEU A 70 -8.68 -7.50 7.85
C LEU A 70 -9.06 -7.84 9.29
N ASP A 71 -8.91 -9.12 9.64
CA ASP A 71 -9.23 -9.67 10.96
C ASP A 71 -7.97 -9.74 11.83
N PRO A 72 -7.88 -8.96 12.92
CA PRO A 72 -6.73 -8.99 13.83
C PRO A 72 -6.56 -10.35 14.57
N GLY A 73 -7.56 -11.23 14.52
CA GLY A 73 -7.46 -12.62 14.98
C GLY A 73 -6.69 -13.51 14.01
N VAL A 74 -6.72 -13.19 12.71
CA VAL A 74 -6.14 -13.97 11.61
C VAL A 74 -4.78 -13.42 11.18
N CYS A 75 -4.69 -12.12 10.94
CA CYS A 75 -3.48 -11.45 10.48
C CYS A 75 -2.91 -10.47 11.52
N THR A 76 -1.73 -9.92 11.25
CA THR A 76 -1.11 -8.90 12.09
C THR A 76 -1.19 -7.54 11.39
N VAL A 77 -1.88 -6.56 12.01
CA VAL A 77 -1.97 -5.17 11.51
C VAL A 77 -1.45 -4.23 12.59
N PHE A 78 -0.46 -3.39 12.28
CA PHE A 78 0.15 -2.47 13.25
C PHE A 78 0.69 -1.19 12.60
N ALA A 79 0.98 -0.16 13.42
CA ALA A 79 1.72 1.01 12.97
C ALA A 79 3.23 0.78 13.14
N GLN A 80 4.02 1.12 12.13
CA GLN A 80 5.46 0.88 12.09
C GLN A 80 6.19 1.47 13.30
N SER A 81 5.83 2.69 13.70
CA SER A 81 6.42 3.38 14.85
C SER A 81 6.15 2.70 16.20
N HIS A 82 5.18 1.78 16.28
CA HIS A 82 4.90 1.03 17.49
C HIS A 82 5.89 -0.13 17.75
N VAL A 83 6.73 -0.45 16.75
CA VAL A 83 7.71 -1.54 16.81
C VAL A 83 9.11 -0.94 16.59
N PRO A 84 9.83 -0.53 17.63
CA PRO A 84 11.11 0.18 17.54
C PRO A 84 12.23 -0.63 16.88
N GLU A 85 12.05 -1.94 16.75
CA GLU A 85 12.96 -2.84 16.07
C GLU A 85 13.20 -2.46 14.61
N HIS A 86 12.22 -1.83 13.94
CA HIS A 86 12.35 -1.33 12.57
C HIS A 86 13.53 -0.36 12.44
N THR A 87 13.60 0.65 13.30
CA THR A 87 14.71 1.59 13.31
C THR A 87 16.01 0.96 13.81
N GLY A 88 15.91 0.03 14.76
CA GLY A 88 17.06 -0.72 15.26
C GLY A 88 17.74 -1.58 14.18
N LEU A 89 16.95 -2.30 13.37
CA LEU A 89 17.49 -3.08 12.26
C LEU A 89 17.92 -2.20 11.10
N SER A 90 17.18 -1.11 10.80
CA SER A 90 17.56 -0.15 9.76
C SER A 90 18.98 0.33 9.93
N TRP A 91 19.41 0.70 11.16
CA TRP A 91 20.78 1.10 11.42
C TRP A 91 21.81 0.02 11.08
N LEU A 92 21.56 -1.24 11.45
CA LEU A 92 22.49 -2.34 11.15
C LEU A 92 22.60 -2.58 9.63
N LEU A 93 21.48 -2.45 8.90
CA LEU A 93 21.45 -2.59 7.46
C LEU A 93 22.05 -1.37 6.74
N GLU A 94 21.92 -0.15 7.28
CA GLU A 94 22.62 1.05 6.78
C GLU A 94 24.14 0.87 6.81
N CYS A 95 24.66 0.24 7.88
CA CYS A 95 26.07 -0.14 7.96
C CYS A 95 26.48 -1.28 6.99
N THR A 96 25.49 -1.96 6.40
CA THR A 96 25.71 -3.02 5.38
C THR A 96 25.56 -2.48 3.97
N ALA A 97 24.68 -1.51 3.76
CA ALA A 97 24.42 -0.83 2.49
C ALA A 97 25.62 0.04 2.05
N THR A 98 25.67 0.37 0.77
CA THR A 98 26.66 1.32 0.24
C THR A 98 25.99 2.59 -0.26
N VAL A 99 26.68 3.72 -0.12
CA VAL A 99 26.23 5.02 -0.66
C VAL A 99 25.96 4.94 -2.17
N GLY A 100 26.77 4.15 -2.90
CA GLY A 100 26.59 3.96 -4.34
C GLY A 100 25.29 3.27 -4.70
N GLU A 101 24.83 2.29 -3.92
CA GLU A 101 23.54 1.62 -4.13
C GLU A 101 22.37 2.59 -3.90
N LEU A 102 22.38 3.31 -2.79
CA LEU A 102 21.33 4.26 -2.45
C LEU A 102 21.23 5.41 -3.47
N ARG A 103 22.36 5.90 -3.98
CA ARG A 103 22.39 6.93 -5.05
C ARG A 103 21.79 6.44 -6.38
N ARG A 104 21.77 5.14 -6.64
CA ARG A 104 21.19 4.56 -7.87
C ARG A 104 19.68 4.38 -7.79
N MET A 105 19.08 4.50 -6.60
CA MET A 105 17.63 4.34 -6.42
C MET A 105 16.86 5.37 -7.25
N THR A 106 15.96 4.88 -8.11
CA THR A 106 15.18 5.71 -9.05
C THR A 106 14.32 6.72 -8.31
N GLN A 107 13.61 6.28 -7.29
CA GLN A 107 12.75 7.17 -6.51
C GLN A 107 13.52 8.26 -5.76
N PHE A 108 14.75 7.98 -5.29
CA PHE A 108 15.59 9.02 -4.72
C PHE A 108 15.92 10.10 -5.75
N LYS A 109 16.33 9.70 -6.97
CA LYS A 109 16.64 10.63 -8.06
C LYS A 109 15.44 11.48 -8.46
N GLU A 110 14.25 10.88 -8.52
CA GLU A 110 13.02 11.58 -8.89
C GLU A 110 12.58 12.57 -7.82
N LYS A 111 12.52 12.14 -6.56
CA LYS A 111 12.03 12.95 -5.44
C LYS A 111 13.02 14.04 -5.00
N SER A 112 14.33 13.85 -5.22
CA SER A 112 15.35 14.85 -4.91
C SER A 112 15.53 15.90 -6.01
N LYS A 113 14.98 15.65 -7.21
CA LYS A 113 15.14 16.56 -8.37
C LYS A 113 14.48 17.90 -8.12
N GLY A 114 15.27 18.97 -8.19
CA GLY A 114 14.78 20.35 -8.00
C GLY A 114 14.54 20.77 -6.54
N SER A 115 14.90 19.93 -5.57
CA SER A 115 14.87 20.30 -4.15
C SER A 115 16.20 20.90 -3.71
N GLU A 116 16.17 22.07 -3.07
CA GLU A 116 17.37 22.71 -2.49
C GLU A 116 17.87 21.97 -1.23
N SER A 117 16.98 21.27 -0.53
CA SER A 117 17.30 20.52 0.67
C SER A 117 16.58 19.16 0.64
N VAL A 118 17.33 18.09 0.77
CA VAL A 118 16.84 16.72 0.77
C VAL A 118 17.17 16.08 2.13
N SER A 119 16.16 15.54 2.81
CA SER A 119 16.38 14.90 4.10
C SER A 119 17.25 13.63 3.95
N ALA A 120 18.09 13.33 4.95
CA ALA A 120 18.84 12.07 4.99
C ALA A 120 17.90 10.87 4.94
N GLY A 121 16.72 10.97 5.58
CA GLY A 121 15.70 9.93 5.54
C GLY A 121 15.20 9.61 4.13
N LEU A 122 15.09 10.59 3.22
CA LEU A 122 14.76 10.34 1.81
C LEU A 122 15.87 9.56 1.09
N PHE A 123 17.12 9.66 1.53
CA PHE A 123 18.24 8.90 0.98
C PHE A 123 18.28 7.46 1.52
N THR A 124 17.95 7.26 2.81
CA THR A 124 18.12 5.97 3.50
C THR A 124 16.82 5.17 3.66
N TYR A 125 15.62 5.74 3.35
CA TYR A 125 14.36 5.01 3.51
C TYR A 125 14.31 3.64 2.81
N PRO A 126 15.03 3.36 1.69
CA PRO A 126 15.03 2.01 1.12
C PRO A 126 15.63 0.96 2.07
N VAL A 127 16.52 1.40 2.97
CA VAL A 127 17.10 0.52 4.00
C VAL A 127 16.11 0.29 5.15
N LEU A 128 15.32 1.31 5.53
CA LEU A 128 14.23 1.14 6.46
C LEU A 128 13.18 0.17 5.89
N MET A 129 12.86 0.27 4.61
CA MET A 129 11.97 -0.70 3.95
C MET A 129 12.54 -2.13 3.97
N ALA A 130 13.86 -2.27 3.79
CA ALA A 130 14.52 -3.58 3.94
C ALA A 130 14.39 -4.11 5.37
N ALA A 131 14.54 -3.26 6.38
CA ALA A 131 14.31 -3.63 7.78
C ALA A 131 12.86 -4.06 8.04
N ASP A 132 11.88 -3.34 7.48
CA ASP A 132 10.45 -3.68 7.59
C ASP A 132 10.16 -5.12 7.14
N ILE A 133 10.79 -5.54 6.07
CA ILE A 133 10.60 -6.86 5.46
C ILE A 133 11.38 -7.94 6.22
N LEU A 134 12.67 -7.70 6.48
CA LEU A 134 13.58 -8.71 7.04
C LEU A 134 13.31 -9.02 8.51
N LEU A 135 12.73 -8.07 9.28
CA LEU A 135 12.39 -8.29 10.69
C LEU A 135 11.43 -9.46 10.91
N TYR A 136 10.59 -9.73 9.93
CA TYR A 136 9.53 -10.73 10.08
C TYR A 136 9.87 -12.07 9.44
N ASP A 137 11.12 -12.32 9.05
CA ASP A 137 11.50 -13.54 8.31
C ASP A 137 10.55 -13.78 7.13
N THR A 138 10.30 -12.72 6.36
CA THR A 138 9.31 -12.68 5.26
C THR A 138 9.75 -13.55 4.12
N ASP A 139 8.87 -14.47 3.67
CA ASP A 139 9.09 -15.30 2.49
C ASP A 139 8.74 -14.57 1.20
N LYS A 140 7.59 -13.86 1.21
CA LYS A 140 7.02 -13.24 0.00
C LYS A 140 6.58 -11.80 0.24
N VAL A 141 6.89 -10.93 -0.71
CA VAL A 141 6.49 -9.52 -0.70
C VAL A 141 5.73 -9.22 -1.98
N PRO A 142 4.40 -8.94 -1.90
CA PRO A 142 3.64 -8.44 -3.04
C PRO A 142 4.07 -7.01 -3.38
N VAL A 143 4.67 -6.82 -4.55
CA VAL A 143 5.18 -5.51 -4.98
C VAL A 143 4.72 -5.15 -6.38
N GLY A 144 4.35 -3.87 -6.57
CA GLY A 144 4.23 -3.28 -7.89
C GLY A 144 5.60 -3.01 -8.51
N ASP A 145 5.61 -2.73 -9.81
CA ASP A 145 6.85 -2.49 -10.57
C ASP A 145 7.73 -1.37 -10.00
N ASP A 146 7.10 -0.34 -9.45
CA ASP A 146 7.77 0.81 -8.82
C ASP A 146 8.52 0.46 -7.52
N GLN A 147 8.23 -0.68 -6.90
CA GLN A 147 8.86 -1.15 -5.67
C GLN A 147 9.88 -2.29 -5.89
N ARG A 148 10.00 -2.81 -7.11
CA ARG A 148 10.93 -3.92 -7.42
C ARG A 148 12.38 -3.60 -7.04
N GLN A 149 12.86 -2.39 -7.38
CA GLN A 149 14.22 -1.97 -7.06
C GLN A 149 14.51 -1.94 -5.55
N HIS A 150 13.52 -1.57 -4.73
CA HIS A 150 13.65 -1.60 -3.28
C HIS A 150 13.74 -3.02 -2.74
N LEU A 151 12.94 -3.94 -3.31
CA LEU A 151 12.99 -5.33 -2.90
C LEU A 151 14.29 -6.03 -3.34
N GLU A 152 14.84 -5.68 -4.52
CA GLU A 152 16.15 -6.13 -4.95
C GLU A 152 17.23 -5.68 -3.96
N LEU A 153 17.21 -4.39 -3.55
CA LEU A 153 18.12 -3.90 -2.51
C LEU A 153 17.96 -4.68 -1.20
N THR A 154 16.71 -4.97 -0.78
CA THR A 154 16.43 -5.78 0.41
C THR A 154 17.08 -7.15 0.34
N ARG A 155 16.95 -7.83 -0.80
CA ARG A 155 17.56 -9.14 -1.05
C ARG A 155 19.10 -9.06 -1.02
N ASP A 156 19.68 -8.07 -1.68
CA ASP A 156 21.13 -7.86 -1.71
C ASP A 156 21.68 -7.60 -0.30
N LEU A 157 20.97 -6.81 0.51
CA LEU A 157 21.35 -6.57 1.90
C LEU A 157 21.28 -7.83 2.75
N ALA A 158 20.22 -8.65 2.59
CA ALA A 158 20.07 -9.91 3.31
C ALA A 158 21.18 -10.90 2.92
N VAL A 159 21.44 -11.09 1.63
CA VAL A 159 22.50 -11.97 1.14
C VAL A 159 23.88 -11.51 1.62
N ARG A 160 24.15 -10.21 1.55
CA ARG A 160 25.44 -9.63 1.98
C ARG A 160 25.63 -9.76 3.48
N PHE A 161 24.60 -9.53 4.27
CA PHE A 161 24.64 -9.69 5.72
C PHE A 161 24.90 -11.16 6.08
N ASN A 162 24.12 -12.08 5.52
CA ASN A 162 24.26 -13.50 5.75
C ASN A 162 25.67 -14.00 5.36
N GLY A 163 26.21 -13.53 4.22
CA GLY A 163 27.56 -13.88 3.78
C GLY A 163 28.68 -13.36 4.68
N ARG A 164 28.45 -12.27 5.42
CA ARG A 164 29.44 -11.71 6.36
C ARG A 164 29.37 -12.29 7.77
N TYR A 165 28.15 -12.55 8.24
CA TYR A 165 27.90 -12.81 9.66
C TYR A 165 27.22 -14.15 9.94
N GLY A 166 26.94 -14.94 8.89
CA GLY A 166 26.21 -16.21 8.98
C GLY A 166 24.70 -16.05 8.77
N ASP A 167 24.03 -17.18 8.50
CA ASP A 167 22.59 -17.23 8.17
C ASP A 167 21.73 -16.57 9.27
N THR A 168 21.24 -15.40 8.96
CA THR A 168 20.47 -14.54 9.91
C THR A 168 19.12 -14.17 9.36
N PHE A 169 19.04 -13.77 8.09
CA PHE A 169 17.80 -13.31 7.44
C PHE A 169 17.32 -14.30 6.40
N VAL A 170 16.00 -14.47 6.32
CA VAL A 170 15.33 -15.04 5.15
C VAL A 170 15.45 -14.07 3.99
N VAL A 171 15.82 -14.57 2.80
CA VAL A 171 15.89 -13.74 1.59
C VAL A 171 14.52 -13.75 0.91
N PRO A 172 13.78 -12.63 0.91
CA PRO A 172 12.39 -12.63 0.45
C PRO A 172 12.28 -12.77 -1.08
N GLU A 173 11.13 -13.26 -1.55
CA GLU A 173 10.78 -13.32 -2.96
C GLU A 173 9.76 -12.24 -3.34
N ALA A 174 9.94 -11.66 -4.55
CA ALA A 174 8.95 -10.76 -5.14
C ALA A 174 7.76 -11.56 -5.67
N VAL A 175 6.55 -11.19 -5.28
CA VAL A 175 5.33 -11.71 -5.89
C VAL A 175 4.64 -10.57 -6.64
N VAL A 176 4.42 -10.76 -7.94
CA VAL A 176 3.59 -9.84 -8.71
C VAL A 176 2.13 -10.17 -8.38
N PRO A 177 1.36 -9.24 -7.83
CA PRO A 177 -0.06 -9.47 -7.55
C PRO A 177 -0.79 -9.89 -8.83
N LYS A 178 -1.51 -11.01 -8.79
CA LYS A 178 -2.16 -11.60 -9.97
C LYS A 178 -3.21 -10.67 -10.61
N VAL A 179 -3.83 -9.80 -9.86
CA VAL A 179 -4.85 -8.83 -10.34
C VAL A 179 -4.91 -7.65 -9.36
N ALA A 180 -3.96 -6.75 -9.40
CA ALA A 180 -4.19 -5.44 -8.81
C ALA A 180 -4.79 -4.54 -9.89
N ALA A 181 -6.04 -4.16 -9.77
CA ALA A 181 -6.62 -3.16 -10.66
C ALA A 181 -5.81 -1.86 -10.57
N ARG A 182 -5.15 -1.49 -11.66
CA ARG A 182 -4.43 -0.22 -11.75
C ARG A 182 -5.42 0.89 -12.04
N VAL A 183 -6.13 1.35 -11.02
CA VAL A 183 -7.11 2.41 -11.18
C VAL A 183 -6.41 3.72 -11.52
N MET A 184 -6.80 4.33 -12.64
CA MET A 184 -6.26 5.59 -13.12
C MET A 184 -7.14 6.75 -12.66
N ASP A 185 -6.58 7.97 -12.67
CA ASP A 185 -7.29 9.20 -12.36
C ASP A 185 -8.47 9.41 -13.33
N LEU A 186 -9.64 9.79 -12.82
CA LEU A 186 -10.86 9.94 -13.60
C LEU A 186 -10.84 11.17 -14.54
N GLN A 187 -9.97 12.15 -14.26
CA GLN A 187 -9.82 13.34 -15.10
C GLN A 187 -8.56 13.29 -15.96
N HIS A 188 -7.56 12.51 -15.53
CA HIS A 188 -6.26 12.34 -16.17
C HIS A 188 -5.93 10.84 -16.28
N PRO A 189 -6.60 10.09 -17.18
CA PRO A 189 -6.49 8.63 -17.25
C PRO A 189 -5.12 8.11 -17.67
N GLU A 190 -4.20 8.99 -18.06
CA GLU A 190 -2.79 8.70 -18.27
C GLU A 190 -1.98 8.60 -16.96
N ARG A 191 -2.57 9.00 -15.83
CA ARG A 191 -1.93 8.99 -14.51
C ARG A 191 -2.63 8.03 -13.58
N LYS A 192 -1.85 7.36 -12.74
CA LYS A 192 -2.42 6.52 -11.67
C LYS A 192 -3.21 7.40 -10.68
N MET A 193 -4.39 6.94 -10.26
CA MET A 193 -5.15 7.58 -9.20
C MET A 193 -4.28 7.72 -7.96
N SER A 194 -4.16 8.93 -7.44
CA SER A 194 -3.30 9.22 -6.30
C SER A 194 -3.90 10.31 -5.42
N LYS A 195 -3.51 10.30 -4.16
CA LYS A 195 -3.98 11.24 -3.12
C LYS A 195 -3.48 12.68 -3.30
N SER A 196 -2.47 12.90 -4.12
CA SER A 196 -1.83 14.21 -4.36
C SER A 196 -2.35 14.91 -5.63
N VAL A 197 -3.58 14.60 -6.06
CA VAL A 197 -4.16 15.12 -7.31
C VAL A 197 -4.69 16.53 -7.14
N THR A 198 -4.55 17.33 -8.20
CA THR A 198 -5.00 18.72 -8.28
C THR A 198 -6.52 18.88 -8.41
N SER A 199 -7.26 17.82 -8.77
CA SER A 199 -8.70 17.85 -8.95
C SER A 199 -9.43 16.86 -8.03
N PRO A 200 -10.35 17.31 -7.17
CA PRO A 200 -11.19 16.42 -6.37
C PRO A 200 -12.05 15.45 -7.19
N LEU A 201 -12.27 15.72 -8.49
CA LEU A 201 -13.04 14.87 -9.38
C LEU A 201 -12.21 13.70 -9.95
N GLY A 202 -10.89 13.72 -9.80
CA GLY A 202 -9.99 12.69 -10.33
C GLY A 202 -9.94 11.43 -9.47
N THR A 203 -10.34 11.52 -8.19
CA THR A 203 -10.20 10.45 -7.21
C THR A 203 -11.53 10.15 -6.53
N ILE A 204 -11.89 8.88 -6.38
CA ILE A 204 -13.00 8.43 -5.54
C ILE A 204 -12.41 7.97 -4.21
N ASP A 205 -12.64 8.75 -3.15
CA ASP A 205 -12.20 8.42 -1.80
C ASP A 205 -13.16 7.39 -1.19
N LEU A 206 -12.64 6.51 -0.32
CA LEU A 206 -13.49 5.48 0.31
C LEU A 206 -14.58 6.10 1.21
N ILE A 207 -14.39 7.34 1.65
CA ILE A 207 -15.36 8.09 2.47
C ILE A 207 -16.40 8.84 1.63
N ASP A 208 -16.28 8.87 0.30
CA ASP A 208 -17.21 9.62 -0.56
C ASP A 208 -18.64 9.13 -0.40
N GLU A 209 -19.55 10.06 -0.20
CA GLU A 209 -21.00 9.79 -0.17
C GLU A 209 -21.50 9.27 -1.53
N PRO A 210 -22.56 8.46 -1.57
CA PRO A 210 -23.09 7.87 -2.80
C PRO A 210 -23.30 8.87 -3.95
N GLU A 211 -23.84 10.06 -3.65
CA GLU A 211 -24.06 11.07 -4.70
C GLU A 211 -22.75 11.67 -5.22
N THR A 212 -21.73 11.79 -4.38
CA THR A 212 -20.39 12.21 -4.79
C THR A 212 -19.76 11.18 -5.73
N ILE A 213 -19.88 9.88 -5.45
CA ILE A 213 -19.41 8.81 -6.32
C ILE A 213 -20.10 8.89 -7.68
N ARG A 214 -21.45 9.00 -7.71
CA ARG A 214 -22.22 9.16 -8.96
C ARG A 214 -21.75 10.36 -9.76
N GLN A 215 -21.56 11.50 -9.10
CA GLN A 215 -21.10 12.73 -9.76
C GLN A 215 -19.69 12.55 -10.36
N LYS A 216 -18.76 11.98 -9.62
CA LYS A 216 -17.37 11.75 -10.07
C LYS A 216 -17.34 10.82 -11.29
N ILE A 217 -18.05 9.68 -11.25
CA ILE A 217 -18.13 8.75 -12.38
C ILE A 217 -18.81 9.40 -13.60
N ARG A 218 -19.92 10.13 -13.42
CA ARG A 218 -20.58 10.83 -14.51
C ARG A 218 -19.65 11.82 -15.21
N LYS A 219 -18.81 12.54 -14.46
CA LYS A 219 -17.86 13.53 -14.96
C LYS A 219 -16.50 12.96 -15.36
N ALA A 220 -16.27 11.65 -15.19
CA ALA A 220 -15.02 11.01 -15.62
C ALA A 220 -14.79 11.24 -17.13
N VAL A 221 -13.56 11.56 -17.48
CA VAL A 221 -13.17 11.85 -18.88
C VAL A 221 -13.24 10.58 -19.72
N THR A 222 -13.85 10.69 -20.89
CA THR A 222 -13.90 9.66 -21.93
C THR A 222 -13.69 10.34 -23.28
N ASP A 223 -13.39 9.55 -24.32
CA ASP A 223 -13.34 10.03 -25.69
C ASP A 223 -14.74 10.42 -26.23
N THR A 224 -14.82 10.88 -27.48
CA THR A 224 -16.04 11.44 -28.10
C THR A 224 -16.63 10.55 -29.18
N ASP A 225 -16.06 9.39 -29.50
CA ASP A 225 -16.58 8.54 -30.60
C ASP A 225 -17.81 7.71 -30.18
N GLY A 226 -18.07 7.56 -28.89
CA GLY A 226 -19.27 6.92 -28.34
C GLY A 226 -19.26 5.39 -28.40
N GLU A 227 -18.25 4.75 -28.98
CA GLU A 227 -18.15 3.30 -29.10
C GLU A 227 -17.59 2.70 -27.79
N VAL A 228 -18.30 1.75 -27.18
CA VAL A 228 -17.80 1.03 -26.02
C VAL A 228 -16.84 -0.07 -26.47
N ARG A 229 -15.55 0.18 -26.31
CA ARG A 229 -14.46 -0.72 -26.64
C ARG A 229 -13.33 -0.59 -25.60
N TYR A 230 -12.78 -1.71 -25.17
CA TYR A 230 -11.60 -1.72 -24.34
C TYR A 230 -10.35 -1.51 -25.19
N ASP A 231 -9.71 -0.37 -25.02
CA ASP A 231 -8.52 0.06 -25.75
C ASP A 231 -7.72 1.05 -24.89
N PRO A 232 -6.81 0.56 -24.03
CA PRO A 232 -6.06 1.43 -23.11
C PRO A 232 -5.19 2.48 -23.81
N GLU A 233 -4.77 2.22 -25.05
CA GLU A 233 -3.91 3.12 -25.82
C GLU A 233 -4.70 4.31 -26.40
N HIS A 234 -5.86 4.05 -27.01
CA HIS A 234 -6.64 5.08 -27.70
C HIS A 234 -7.85 5.57 -26.90
N LYS A 235 -8.34 4.78 -25.94
CA LYS A 235 -9.48 5.08 -25.07
C LYS A 235 -9.13 4.93 -23.59
N PRO A 236 -8.06 5.58 -23.07
CA PRO A 236 -7.57 5.33 -21.70
C PRO A 236 -8.64 5.62 -20.64
N GLY A 237 -9.45 6.66 -20.81
CA GLY A 237 -10.51 7.02 -19.87
C GLY A 237 -11.63 5.98 -19.81
N LEU A 238 -12.12 5.52 -20.94
CA LEU A 238 -13.14 4.47 -20.99
C LEU A 238 -12.60 3.14 -20.50
N SER A 239 -11.38 2.77 -20.90
CA SER A 239 -10.73 1.52 -20.46
C SER A 239 -10.54 1.48 -18.97
N ASN A 240 -10.14 2.60 -18.33
CA ASN A 240 -10.08 2.73 -16.88
C ASN A 240 -11.44 2.49 -16.20
N LEU A 241 -12.53 3.02 -16.75
CA LEU A 241 -13.89 2.78 -16.21
C LEU A 241 -14.31 1.31 -16.36
N ILE A 242 -13.97 0.67 -17.47
CA ILE A 242 -14.23 -0.76 -17.69
C ILE A 242 -13.44 -1.63 -16.71
N GLU A 243 -12.15 -1.34 -16.52
CA GLU A 243 -11.30 -2.03 -15.53
C GLU A 243 -11.83 -1.87 -14.10
N LEU A 244 -12.22 -0.64 -13.73
CA LEU A 244 -12.79 -0.36 -12.44
C LEU A 244 -14.12 -1.10 -12.23
N PHE A 245 -14.95 -1.18 -13.29
CA PHE A 245 -16.21 -1.93 -13.25
C PHE A 245 -15.98 -3.44 -13.13
N ALA A 246 -15.05 -3.98 -13.89
CA ALA A 246 -14.66 -5.38 -13.79
C ALA A 246 -14.15 -5.71 -12.37
N ALA A 247 -13.29 -4.86 -11.81
CA ALA A 247 -12.80 -5.02 -10.45
C ALA A 247 -13.93 -4.94 -9.41
N ALA A 248 -14.87 -4.01 -9.54
CA ALA A 248 -15.96 -3.82 -8.59
C ALA A 248 -16.98 -4.97 -8.66
N SER A 249 -17.39 -5.38 -9.86
CA SER A 249 -18.42 -6.39 -10.08
C SER A 249 -17.92 -7.84 -10.03
N GLY A 250 -16.60 -8.05 -10.15
CA GLY A 250 -16.01 -9.39 -10.29
C GLY A 250 -16.20 -10.00 -11.69
N ARG A 251 -16.69 -9.24 -12.67
CA ARG A 251 -16.88 -9.66 -14.07
C ARG A 251 -15.55 -9.51 -14.85
N SER A 252 -15.47 -10.20 -16.00
CA SER A 252 -14.35 -9.99 -16.91
C SER A 252 -14.46 -8.64 -17.65
N ILE A 253 -13.35 -8.13 -18.17
CA ILE A 253 -13.32 -6.92 -19.02
C ILE A 253 -14.18 -7.13 -20.26
N GLU A 254 -14.12 -8.31 -20.87
CA GLU A 254 -14.88 -8.71 -22.05
C GLU A 254 -16.39 -8.69 -21.77
N ASP A 255 -16.83 -9.26 -20.63
CA ASP A 255 -18.25 -9.27 -20.25
C ASP A 255 -18.78 -7.87 -19.97
N VAL A 256 -18.00 -7.02 -19.32
CA VAL A 256 -18.38 -5.62 -19.09
C VAL A 256 -18.50 -4.90 -20.42
N THR A 257 -17.48 -5.01 -21.29
CA THR A 257 -17.46 -4.34 -22.59
C THR A 257 -18.63 -4.76 -23.47
N ALA A 258 -18.94 -6.05 -23.55
CA ALA A 258 -20.03 -6.60 -24.38
C ALA A 258 -21.44 -6.23 -23.88
N SER A 259 -21.57 -5.79 -22.62
CA SER A 259 -22.88 -5.45 -22.02
C SER A 259 -23.39 -4.07 -22.33
N TYR A 260 -22.57 -3.21 -22.91
CA TYR A 260 -22.92 -1.80 -23.14
C TYR A 260 -22.59 -1.35 -24.56
N ASP A 261 -23.50 -0.55 -25.12
CA ASP A 261 -23.35 0.10 -26.42
C ASP A 261 -23.10 1.63 -26.30
N ARG A 262 -23.22 2.18 -25.10
CA ARG A 262 -23.09 3.62 -24.82
C ARG A 262 -22.46 3.89 -23.46
N TYR A 263 -21.72 5.01 -23.34
CA TYR A 263 -21.02 5.41 -22.12
C TYR A 263 -21.94 5.76 -20.95
N GLY A 264 -23.12 6.35 -21.24
CA GLY A 264 -24.06 6.77 -20.20
C GLY A 264 -24.53 5.62 -19.30
N PRO A 265 -25.12 4.56 -19.85
CA PRO A 265 -25.51 3.37 -19.09
C PRO A 265 -24.33 2.72 -18.36
N LEU A 266 -23.17 2.54 -19.02
CA LEU A 266 -21.98 1.98 -18.39
C LEU A 266 -21.54 2.78 -17.15
N LYS A 267 -21.49 4.12 -17.27
CA LYS A 267 -21.13 5.00 -16.15
C LYS A 267 -22.16 4.95 -15.02
N ALA A 268 -23.45 4.89 -15.36
CA ALA A 268 -24.52 4.82 -14.36
C ALA A 268 -24.42 3.52 -13.54
N ASP A 269 -24.32 2.38 -14.21
CA ASP A 269 -24.24 1.07 -13.56
C ASP A 269 -22.93 0.88 -12.78
N LEU A 270 -21.81 1.41 -13.30
CA LEU A 270 -20.54 1.45 -12.57
C LEU A 270 -20.67 2.23 -11.27
N ALA A 271 -21.33 3.39 -11.30
CA ALA A 271 -21.51 4.22 -10.13
C ALA A 271 -22.33 3.49 -9.04
N GLU A 272 -23.45 2.85 -9.43
CA GLU A 272 -24.25 2.06 -8.49
C GLU A 272 -23.47 0.86 -7.95
N THR A 273 -22.74 0.14 -8.81
CA THR A 273 -21.90 -0.98 -8.36
C THR A 273 -20.85 -0.54 -7.33
N LEU A 274 -20.21 0.62 -7.55
CA LEU A 274 -19.27 1.17 -6.57
C LEU A 274 -19.93 1.53 -5.26
N VAL A 275 -21.09 2.17 -5.29
CA VAL A 275 -21.88 2.48 -4.09
C VAL A 275 -22.21 1.21 -3.33
N GLU A 276 -22.74 0.18 -3.99
CA GLU A 276 -23.08 -1.10 -3.37
C GLU A 276 -21.87 -1.81 -2.75
N VAL A 277 -20.72 -1.82 -3.44
CA VAL A 277 -19.48 -2.46 -2.94
C VAL A 277 -18.90 -1.71 -1.76
N LEU A 278 -18.95 -0.37 -1.77
CA LEU A 278 -18.35 0.45 -0.71
C LEU A 278 -19.26 0.61 0.52
N ALA A 279 -20.57 0.54 0.38
CA ALA A 279 -21.50 0.72 1.49
C ALA A 279 -21.17 -0.14 2.72
N PRO A 280 -20.98 -1.48 2.62
CA PRO A 280 -20.66 -2.30 3.79
C PRO A 280 -19.28 -1.99 4.38
N VAL A 281 -18.34 -1.46 3.59
CA VAL A 281 -17.02 -1.03 4.06
C VAL A 281 -17.16 0.28 4.86
N GLN A 282 -17.92 1.22 4.33
CA GLN A 282 -18.22 2.50 4.99
C GLN A 282 -19.00 2.30 6.30
N GLU A 283 -19.96 1.37 6.34
CA GLU A 283 -20.67 1.02 7.58
C GLU A 283 -19.72 0.46 8.65
N ARG A 284 -18.80 -0.44 8.27
CA ARG A 284 -17.79 -0.97 9.20
C ARG A 284 -16.84 0.13 9.68
N TYR A 285 -16.43 1.01 8.77
CA TYR A 285 -15.59 2.16 9.11
C TYR A 285 -16.28 3.06 10.14
N ALA A 286 -17.54 3.43 9.91
CA ALA A 286 -18.32 4.24 10.84
C ALA A 286 -18.46 3.56 12.22
N LYS A 287 -18.69 2.25 12.27
CA LYS A 287 -18.77 1.48 13.52
C LYS A 287 -17.44 1.47 14.28
N ILE A 288 -16.33 1.26 13.59
CA ILE A 288 -14.99 1.19 14.20
C ILE A 288 -14.59 2.57 14.74
N THR A 289 -14.84 3.63 13.97
CA THR A 289 -14.47 5.01 14.34
C THR A 289 -15.42 5.68 15.33
N ALA A 290 -16.58 5.08 15.59
CA ALA A 290 -17.50 5.55 16.65
C ALA A 290 -16.88 5.47 18.06
N ASP A 291 -15.94 4.54 18.28
CA ASP A 291 -15.11 4.49 19.49
C ASP A 291 -13.67 4.95 19.13
N PRO A 292 -13.24 6.14 19.60
CA PRO A 292 -11.91 6.68 19.29
C PRO A 292 -10.75 5.77 19.73
N GLU A 293 -10.97 4.91 20.71
CA GLU A 293 -9.95 3.99 21.22
C GLU A 293 -9.92 2.63 20.50
N ALA A 294 -10.89 2.34 19.63
CA ALA A 294 -10.96 1.04 18.95
C ALA A 294 -9.74 0.79 18.07
N VAL A 295 -9.42 1.72 17.18
CA VAL A 295 -8.27 1.61 16.27
C VAL A 295 -6.94 1.57 17.02
N PRO A 296 -6.66 2.46 18.00
CA PRO A 296 -5.48 2.37 18.85
C PRO A 296 -5.29 1.00 19.53
N ARG A 297 -6.36 0.44 20.12
CA ARG A 297 -6.29 -0.91 20.74
C ARG A 297 -5.98 -2.02 19.75
N LEU A 298 -6.56 -1.97 18.54
CA LEU A 298 -6.29 -2.96 17.49
C LEU A 298 -4.84 -2.87 17.00
N LEU A 299 -4.32 -1.66 16.81
CA LEU A 299 -2.91 -1.43 16.44
C LEU A 299 -1.94 -1.88 17.53
N GLU A 300 -2.27 -1.65 18.80
CA GLU A 300 -1.46 -2.12 19.92
C GLU A 300 -1.40 -3.66 20.01
N MET A 301 -2.53 -4.33 19.75
CA MET A 301 -2.56 -5.81 19.68
C MET A 301 -1.66 -6.31 18.54
N GLY A 302 -1.74 -5.68 17.36
CA GLY A 302 -0.87 -6.00 16.23
C GLY A 302 0.60 -5.73 16.53
N ALA A 303 0.91 -4.59 17.16
CA ALA A 303 2.27 -4.23 17.54
C ALA A 303 2.90 -5.23 18.52
N ARG A 304 2.12 -5.76 19.48
CA ARG A 304 2.60 -6.82 20.38
C ARG A 304 2.94 -8.11 19.63
N LYS A 305 2.11 -8.53 18.66
CA LYS A 305 2.40 -9.70 17.82
C LYS A 305 3.63 -9.46 16.96
N ALA A 306 3.67 -8.32 16.26
CA ALA A 306 4.78 -7.93 15.39
C ALA A 306 6.10 -7.80 16.17
N GLY A 307 6.09 -7.11 17.32
CA GLY A 307 7.25 -6.91 18.18
C GLY A 307 7.84 -8.21 18.71
N ALA A 308 7.02 -9.20 19.03
CA ALA A 308 7.50 -10.51 19.46
C ALA A 308 8.38 -11.21 18.41
N VAL A 309 8.00 -11.11 17.11
CA VAL A 309 8.79 -11.64 16.00
C VAL A 309 10.01 -10.76 15.75
N ALA A 310 9.80 -9.44 15.61
CA ALA A 310 10.82 -8.46 15.29
C ALA A 310 11.99 -8.47 16.29
N SER A 311 11.69 -8.51 17.60
CA SER A 311 12.70 -8.60 18.67
C SER A 311 13.56 -9.85 18.55
N GLY A 312 12.99 -10.98 18.12
CA GLY A 312 13.73 -12.21 17.87
C GLY A 312 14.75 -12.04 16.75
N THR A 313 14.32 -11.50 15.62
CA THR A 313 15.18 -11.27 14.45
C THR A 313 16.24 -10.21 14.71
N LEU A 314 15.87 -9.08 15.30
CA LEU A 314 16.86 -8.04 15.67
C LEU A 314 17.92 -8.59 16.62
N ARG A 315 17.54 -9.43 17.58
CA ARG A 315 18.49 -10.09 18.52
C ARG A 315 19.45 -11.00 17.76
N ARG A 316 18.95 -11.85 16.83
CA ARG A 316 19.83 -12.69 15.98
C ARG A 316 20.83 -11.83 15.19
N ALA A 317 20.36 -10.75 14.58
CA ALA A 317 21.22 -9.85 13.80
C ALA A 317 22.29 -9.18 14.69
N ARG A 318 21.93 -8.70 15.89
CA ARG A 318 22.88 -8.11 16.84
C ARG A 318 23.92 -9.11 17.32
N GLN A 319 23.52 -10.33 17.62
CA GLN A 319 24.43 -11.41 18.02
C GLN A 319 25.39 -11.79 16.91
N ALA A 320 24.89 -11.92 15.66
CA ALA A 320 25.70 -12.25 14.49
C ALA A 320 26.81 -11.22 14.24
N ILE A 321 26.55 -9.92 14.45
CA ILE A 321 27.53 -8.84 14.33
C ILE A 321 28.52 -8.84 15.52
N GLY A 322 28.16 -9.45 16.66
CA GLY A 322 28.98 -9.44 17.87
C GLY A 322 28.65 -8.29 18.83
N LEU A 323 27.45 -7.67 18.72
CA LEU A 323 27.01 -6.69 19.68
C LEU A 323 26.63 -7.36 21.01
N LEU A 324 27.00 -6.73 22.13
CA LEU A 324 26.66 -7.25 23.46
C LEU A 324 25.13 -7.30 23.64
N ALA A 325 24.66 -8.37 24.25
CA ALA A 325 23.29 -8.43 24.73
C ALA A 325 23.08 -7.38 25.84
N PRO A 326 21.90 -6.74 25.93
CA PRO A 326 21.57 -5.82 27.02
C PRO A 326 21.47 -6.55 28.34
#